data_f358a0ad204b5f3528159f3c24c50682
#
_entry.id   f358a0ad204b5f3528159f3c24c50682
#
_cell.length_a   1.000
_cell.length_b   1.000
_cell.length_c   1.000
_cell.angle_alpha   90.00
_cell.angle_beta   90.00
_cell.angle_gamma   90.00
#
_symmetry.space_group_name_H-M   'P 1'
#
loop_
_entity.id
_entity.type
_entity.pdbx_description
1 polymer ?
#
loop_
_entity_poly.entity_id
_entity_poly.type
_entity_poly.pdbx_seq_one_letter_code
_entity_poly.pdbx_strand_id
1 'polypeptide(L)'
;MKTVVVDFSNLDDLSGFGEIARNYAPRLAKVSDALPTLHFIFIVPERHKGEFGCHIDYVSREHLKSDIKPYAHQIDLWHATHQQFKYRMHGKGIHQLLTVHDLNYLHEKHGIHLLKHKLKMPLMIRRSDTVIVISEYVKHDVEAHIPLLNKELQVIYNGISDVEQQEQRKPAFAGDTDKFFLCIGQVREKKNLHTLIPMMKYFPQHKLFICGANHWSYADTLRALIAPADRERILLTGKIADDEKCWLYAHAEALLFPSRLEGFGIPVLEAMRFGTKVFSSRYSCLPEVCACHASYWDSYAPEAMAQVVKEGLASWSRDGAEAEAARTYSRTFNYDRYTEQYVSLYHKLTADSR
;
A
#
# COMPACT_ATOMS: atom_id res chain seq x y z
N MET A 1 24.01 -6.33 22.56
CA MET A 1 23.26 -6.44 21.31
C MET A 1 21.78 -6.58 21.68
N LYS A 2 20.90 -5.82 21.03
CA LYS A 2 19.45 -5.82 21.29
C LYS A 2 18.71 -6.63 20.23
N THR A 3 17.75 -7.44 20.64
CA THR A 3 17.05 -8.37 19.73
C THR A 3 15.69 -7.82 19.32
N VAL A 4 15.49 -7.67 18.00
CA VAL A 4 14.28 -7.14 17.36
C VAL A 4 13.60 -8.25 16.55
N VAL A 5 12.38 -8.59 16.91
CA VAL A 5 11.52 -9.48 16.12
C VAL A 5 10.70 -8.66 15.15
N VAL A 6 10.74 -8.98 13.86
CA VAL A 6 9.97 -8.29 12.82
C VAL A 6 9.06 -9.27 12.06
N ASP A 7 7.79 -8.91 11.94
CA ASP A 7 6.80 -9.73 11.27
C ASP A 7 6.82 -9.52 9.74
N PHE A 8 7.26 -10.53 9.02
CA PHE A 8 7.19 -10.65 7.56
C PHE A 8 6.34 -11.87 7.13
N SER A 9 5.39 -12.26 7.96
CA SER A 9 4.51 -13.41 7.68
C SER A 9 3.68 -13.27 6.40
N ASN A 10 3.59 -12.07 5.85
CA ASN A 10 2.82 -11.74 4.64
C ASN A 10 3.63 -11.75 3.33
N LEU A 11 4.86 -12.25 3.31
CA LEU A 11 5.69 -12.30 2.10
C LEU A 11 4.97 -12.93 0.89
N ASP A 12 4.12 -13.92 1.14
CA ASP A 12 3.33 -14.62 0.11
C ASP A 12 2.05 -13.91 -0.31
N ASP A 13 1.64 -12.89 0.42
CA ASP A 13 0.37 -12.23 0.16
C ASP A 13 0.46 -11.33 -1.08
N LEU A 14 -0.54 -11.43 -1.95
CA LEU A 14 -0.71 -10.55 -3.11
C LEU A 14 -1.45 -9.25 -2.75
N SER A 15 -1.32 -8.82 -1.51
CA SER A 15 -1.88 -7.57 -0.96
C SER A 15 -0.82 -6.50 -0.80
N GLY A 16 -1.23 -5.28 -0.48
CA GLY A 16 -0.29 -4.22 -0.11
C GLY A 16 0.62 -4.59 1.07
N PHE A 17 0.14 -5.41 2.01
CA PHE A 17 0.98 -5.91 3.11
C PHE A 17 2.12 -6.81 2.61
N GLY A 18 1.82 -7.71 1.66
CA GLY A 18 2.84 -8.56 1.05
C GLY A 18 3.83 -7.75 0.22
N GLU A 19 3.38 -6.73 -0.49
CA GLU A 19 4.26 -5.82 -1.22
C GLU A 19 5.24 -5.11 -0.28
N ILE A 20 4.75 -4.58 0.84
CA ILE A 20 5.61 -3.96 1.86
C ILE A 20 6.59 -4.99 2.42
N ALA A 21 6.16 -6.19 2.77
CA ALA A 21 7.04 -7.22 3.30
C ALA A 21 8.16 -7.59 2.31
N ARG A 22 7.83 -7.83 1.03
CA ARG A 22 8.81 -8.17 -0.03
C ARG A 22 9.83 -7.07 -0.29
N ASN A 23 9.48 -5.82 -0.05
CA ASN A 23 10.39 -4.70 -0.25
C ASN A 23 11.19 -4.34 1.01
N TYR A 24 10.57 -4.47 2.18
CA TYR A 24 11.19 -4.10 3.44
C TYR A 24 12.14 -5.18 3.98
N ALA A 25 11.77 -6.47 3.94
CA ALA A 25 12.57 -7.55 4.49
C ALA A 25 14.01 -7.61 3.91
N PRO A 26 14.23 -7.60 2.57
CA PRO A 26 15.58 -7.64 2.02
C PRO A 26 16.39 -6.38 2.34
N ARG A 27 15.75 -5.20 2.41
CA ARG A 27 16.45 -3.95 2.76
C ARG A 27 16.84 -3.92 4.23
N LEU A 28 15.96 -4.34 5.12
CA LEU A 28 16.27 -4.46 6.54
C LEU A 28 17.38 -5.48 6.76
N ALA A 29 17.36 -6.61 6.05
CA ALA A 29 18.43 -7.60 6.10
C ALA A 29 19.77 -7.01 5.66
N LYS A 30 19.81 -6.32 4.52
CA LYS A 30 21.03 -5.68 4.02
C LYS A 30 21.62 -4.66 5.00
N VAL A 31 20.75 -3.84 5.62
CA VAL A 31 21.19 -2.83 6.59
C VAL A 31 21.63 -3.49 7.90
N SER A 32 20.97 -4.58 8.32
CA SER A 32 21.26 -5.26 9.59
C SER A 32 22.67 -5.85 9.66
N ASP A 33 23.26 -6.24 8.55
CA ASP A 33 24.65 -6.73 8.48
C ASP A 33 25.67 -5.68 8.96
N ALA A 34 25.35 -4.40 8.79
CA ALA A 34 26.15 -3.26 9.23
C ALA A 34 25.78 -2.70 10.63
N LEU A 35 24.83 -3.34 11.34
CA LEU A 35 24.31 -2.86 12.63
C LEU A 35 24.72 -3.78 13.81
N PRO A 36 25.93 -3.67 14.35
CA PRO A 36 26.44 -4.58 15.39
C PRO A 36 25.67 -4.50 16.73
N THR A 37 24.83 -3.48 16.89
CA THR A 37 24.04 -3.24 18.12
C THR A 37 22.67 -3.89 18.10
N LEU A 38 22.15 -4.27 16.92
CA LEU A 38 20.85 -4.92 16.74
C LEU A 38 21.03 -6.32 16.16
N HIS A 39 20.25 -7.26 16.69
CA HIS A 39 20.08 -8.61 16.17
C HIS A 39 18.63 -8.77 15.71
N PHE A 40 18.40 -9.35 14.53
CA PHE A 40 17.07 -9.48 13.98
C PHE A 40 16.60 -10.93 13.92
N ILE A 41 15.33 -11.11 14.27
CA ILE A 41 14.59 -12.36 14.08
C ILE A 41 13.41 -12.05 13.15
N PHE A 42 13.39 -12.67 11.97
CA PHE A 42 12.30 -12.50 11.02
C PHE A 42 11.26 -13.60 11.16
N ILE A 43 10.00 -13.23 11.33
CA ILE A 43 8.86 -14.14 11.21
C ILE A 43 8.49 -14.21 9.74
N VAL A 44 8.69 -15.37 9.11
CA VAL A 44 8.48 -15.57 7.68
C VAL A 44 7.66 -16.84 7.43
N PRO A 45 6.99 -17.01 6.29
CA PRO A 45 6.50 -18.31 5.85
C PRO A 45 7.66 -19.34 5.79
N GLU A 46 7.42 -20.59 6.10
CA GLU A 46 8.48 -21.63 6.24
C GLU A 46 9.44 -21.67 5.05
N ARG A 47 8.92 -21.52 3.84
CA ARG A 47 9.71 -21.56 2.59
C ARG A 47 10.71 -20.41 2.42
N HIS A 48 10.56 -19.32 3.18
CA HIS A 48 11.42 -18.14 3.12
C HIS A 48 12.49 -18.10 4.20
N LYS A 49 12.60 -19.15 5.04
CA LYS A 49 13.69 -19.25 6.02
C LYS A 49 15.05 -19.31 5.31
N GLY A 50 15.98 -18.47 5.77
CA GLY A 50 17.32 -18.36 5.19
C GLY A 50 17.45 -17.47 3.95
N GLU A 51 16.34 -16.98 3.37
CA GLU A 51 16.35 -16.20 2.11
C GLU A 51 17.10 -14.86 2.24
N PHE A 52 17.08 -14.24 3.42
CA PHE A 52 17.64 -12.90 3.63
C PHE A 52 19.03 -12.90 4.28
N GLY A 53 19.71 -14.05 4.37
CA GLY A 53 21.08 -14.17 4.87
C GLY A 53 21.20 -14.92 6.20
N CYS A 54 22.44 -15.36 6.52
CA CYS A 54 22.74 -16.17 7.71
C CYS A 54 22.95 -15.34 8.98
N HIS A 55 23.02 -14.03 8.89
CA HIS A 55 23.14 -13.11 10.05
C HIS A 55 21.79 -12.77 10.69
N ILE A 56 20.69 -13.30 10.14
CA ILE A 56 19.32 -13.15 10.62
C ILE A 56 18.83 -14.48 11.14
N ASP A 57 18.19 -14.50 12.29
CA ASP A 57 17.44 -15.65 12.75
C ASP A 57 16.04 -15.68 12.14
N TYR A 58 15.52 -16.88 11.91
CA TYR A 58 14.22 -17.07 11.26
C TYR A 58 13.30 -17.90 12.13
N VAL A 59 12.06 -17.47 12.21
CA VAL A 59 10.96 -18.16 12.87
C VAL A 59 9.84 -18.38 11.87
N SER A 60 9.36 -19.63 11.78
CA SER A 60 8.24 -19.96 10.89
C SER A 60 6.94 -19.31 11.35
N ARG A 61 6.20 -18.71 10.43
CA ARG A 61 4.81 -18.29 10.68
C ARG A 61 3.93 -19.47 11.09
N GLU A 62 4.14 -20.63 10.48
CA GLU A 62 3.37 -21.86 10.69
C GLU A 62 3.65 -22.47 12.07
N HIS A 63 4.89 -22.37 12.55
CA HIS A 63 5.35 -22.94 13.81
C HIS A 63 5.75 -21.87 14.85
N LEU A 64 5.25 -20.66 14.72
CA LEU A 64 5.68 -19.48 15.48
C LEU A 64 5.77 -19.71 17.00
N LYS A 65 4.79 -20.36 17.60
CA LYS A 65 4.77 -20.56 19.07
C LYS A 65 5.88 -21.47 19.59
N SER A 66 6.29 -22.46 18.81
CA SER A 66 7.42 -23.35 19.17
C SER A 66 8.75 -22.69 18.87
N ASP A 67 8.89 -22.15 17.67
CA ASP A 67 10.15 -21.65 17.13
C ASP A 67 10.64 -20.38 17.84
N ILE A 68 9.73 -19.57 18.38
CA ILE A 68 10.10 -18.32 19.09
C ILE A 68 10.52 -18.56 20.55
N LYS A 69 10.16 -19.71 21.17
CA LYS A 69 10.44 -19.98 22.58
C LYS A 69 11.92 -19.89 22.97
N PRO A 70 12.89 -20.39 22.16
CA PRO A 70 14.31 -20.28 22.50
C PRO A 70 14.78 -18.82 22.66
N TYR A 71 14.15 -17.89 21.98
CA TYR A 71 14.51 -16.46 21.98
C TYR A 71 13.77 -15.64 23.06
N ALA A 72 12.81 -16.23 23.78
CA ALA A 72 11.87 -15.50 24.64
C ALA A 72 12.53 -14.57 25.66
N HIS A 73 13.73 -14.93 26.18
CA HIS A 73 14.46 -14.16 27.16
C HIS A 73 15.43 -13.13 26.55
N GLN A 74 15.55 -13.09 25.23
CA GLN A 74 16.48 -12.24 24.49
C GLN A 74 15.78 -11.11 23.75
N ILE A 75 14.45 -11.19 23.60
CA ILE A 75 13.67 -10.23 22.79
C ILE A 75 13.53 -8.91 23.55
N ASP A 76 14.04 -7.83 22.98
CA ASP A 76 13.86 -6.47 23.47
C ASP A 76 12.69 -5.76 22.80
N LEU A 77 12.44 -6.02 21.50
CA LEU A 77 11.38 -5.38 20.73
C LEU A 77 10.65 -6.38 19.83
N TRP A 78 9.34 -6.24 19.77
CA TRP A 78 8.46 -7.00 18.87
C TRP A 78 7.72 -6.04 17.95
N HIS A 79 8.03 -6.06 16.66
CA HIS A 79 7.36 -5.26 15.64
C HIS A 79 6.31 -6.08 14.87
N ALA A 80 5.03 -5.82 15.11
CA ALA A 80 3.93 -6.26 14.27
C ALA A 80 3.77 -5.24 13.12
N THR A 81 4.23 -5.60 11.93
CA THR A 81 4.25 -4.70 10.75
C THR A 81 2.87 -4.38 10.20
N HIS A 82 1.82 -5.02 10.69
CA HIS A 82 0.42 -4.74 10.33
C HIS A 82 -0.56 -5.16 11.44
N GLN A 83 -1.73 -4.50 11.44
CA GLN A 83 -2.77 -4.71 12.46
C GLN A 83 -3.51 -6.05 12.36
N GLN A 84 -3.28 -6.87 11.35
CA GLN A 84 -3.93 -8.18 11.23
C GLN A 84 -3.15 -9.31 11.89
N PHE A 85 -1.90 -9.06 12.27
CA PHE A 85 -1.05 -10.07 12.92
C PHE A 85 -1.66 -10.54 14.24
N LYS A 86 -1.77 -11.86 14.40
CA LYS A 86 -2.57 -12.44 15.49
C LYS A 86 -1.77 -12.78 16.72
N TYR A 87 -0.49 -13.08 16.56
CA TYR A 87 0.36 -13.52 17.65
C TYR A 87 1.40 -12.47 18.00
N ARG A 88 1.51 -12.19 19.30
CA ARG A 88 2.58 -11.38 19.84
C ARG A 88 3.05 -12.06 21.12
N MET A 89 4.36 -12.13 21.30
CA MET A 89 4.91 -12.51 22.57
C MET A 89 4.89 -11.29 23.48
N HIS A 90 4.17 -11.41 24.59
CA HIS A 90 4.20 -10.41 25.66
C HIS A 90 5.09 -10.94 26.77
N GLY A 91 6.01 -10.12 27.24
CA GLY A 91 6.91 -10.43 28.34
C GLY A 91 7.37 -9.15 29.03
N LYS A 92 7.84 -9.28 30.28
CA LYS A 92 8.42 -8.15 30.99
C LYS A 92 9.68 -7.68 30.23
N GLY A 93 9.68 -6.41 29.78
CA GLY A 93 10.80 -5.82 29.06
C GLY A 93 10.74 -5.94 27.52
N ILE A 94 9.71 -6.60 26.95
CA ILE A 94 9.54 -6.66 25.48
C ILE A 94 8.71 -5.43 25.03
N HIS A 95 9.33 -4.50 24.33
CA HIS A 95 8.65 -3.34 23.75
C HIS A 95 7.78 -3.75 22.57
N GLN A 96 6.51 -3.40 22.59
CA GLN A 96 5.52 -3.74 21.54
C GLN A 96 5.35 -2.59 20.56
N LEU A 97 5.82 -2.78 19.33
CA LEU A 97 5.64 -1.84 18.22
C LEU A 97 4.56 -2.37 17.26
N LEU A 98 3.60 -1.53 16.90
CA LEU A 98 2.54 -1.85 15.95
C LEU A 98 2.50 -0.84 14.82
N THR A 99 2.47 -1.31 13.57
CA THR A 99 2.11 -0.49 12.41
C THR A 99 0.64 -0.71 12.05
N VAL A 100 -0.12 0.40 11.93
CA VAL A 100 -1.52 0.43 11.53
C VAL A 100 -1.62 1.04 10.14
N HIS A 101 -2.16 0.29 9.19
CA HIS A 101 -2.26 0.70 7.79
C HIS A 101 -3.58 1.39 7.46
N ASP A 102 -4.67 1.00 8.09
CA ASP A 102 -5.99 1.57 7.87
C ASP A 102 -7.00 1.09 8.94
N LEU A 103 -8.16 1.74 8.95
CA LEU A 103 -9.35 1.28 9.64
C LEU A 103 -10.47 0.92 8.64
N ASN A 104 -10.13 0.45 7.45
CA ASN A 104 -11.08 0.11 6.37
C ASN A 104 -12.20 -0.82 6.80
N TYR A 105 -11.97 -1.64 7.84
CA TYR A 105 -12.99 -2.51 8.41
C TYR A 105 -14.23 -1.73 8.92
N LEU A 106 -14.08 -0.47 9.29
CA LEU A 106 -15.19 0.39 9.72
C LEU A 106 -16.22 0.61 8.60
N HIS A 107 -15.76 0.61 7.36
CA HIS A 107 -16.56 0.86 6.17
C HIS A 107 -16.90 -0.40 5.38
N GLU A 108 -16.08 -1.46 5.49
CA GLU A 108 -16.18 -2.67 4.68
C GLU A 108 -16.81 -3.87 5.44
N LYS A 109 -16.82 -3.83 6.78
CA LYS A 109 -17.37 -4.92 7.61
C LYS A 109 -18.72 -4.55 8.18
N HIS A 110 -19.58 -5.55 8.35
CA HIS A 110 -20.92 -5.38 8.92
C HIS A 110 -21.18 -6.42 10.01
N GLY A 111 -22.20 -6.17 10.84
CA GLY A 111 -22.67 -7.10 11.87
C GLY A 111 -21.56 -7.54 12.83
N ILE A 112 -21.53 -8.84 13.12
CA ILE A 112 -20.59 -9.42 14.10
C ILE A 112 -19.11 -9.27 13.70
N HIS A 113 -18.81 -9.22 12.39
CA HIS A 113 -17.46 -9.01 11.92
C HIS A 113 -16.95 -7.60 12.22
N LEU A 114 -17.80 -6.59 12.04
CA LEU A 114 -17.49 -5.22 12.43
C LEU A 114 -17.27 -5.12 13.94
N LEU A 115 -18.16 -5.72 14.74
CA LEU A 115 -18.04 -5.71 16.20
C LEU A 115 -16.71 -6.35 16.67
N LYS A 116 -16.33 -7.50 16.11
CA LYS A 116 -15.05 -8.14 16.41
C LYS A 116 -13.85 -7.22 16.15
N HIS A 117 -13.85 -6.50 15.02
CA HIS A 117 -12.78 -5.56 14.70
C HIS A 117 -12.79 -4.32 15.61
N LYS A 118 -13.98 -3.78 15.92
CA LYS A 118 -14.16 -2.66 16.87
C LYS A 118 -13.66 -2.98 18.28
N LEU A 119 -13.69 -4.24 18.68
CA LEU A 119 -13.13 -4.68 19.97
C LEU A 119 -11.62 -4.99 19.86
N LYS A 120 -11.21 -5.62 18.76
CA LYS A 120 -9.81 -6.06 18.56
C LYS A 120 -8.86 -4.89 18.40
N MET A 121 -9.18 -3.89 17.57
CA MET A 121 -8.26 -2.80 17.23
C MET A 121 -7.89 -1.93 18.45
N PRO A 122 -8.83 -1.44 19.27
CA PRO A 122 -8.47 -0.72 20.49
C PRO A 122 -7.60 -1.55 21.45
N LEU A 123 -7.89 -2.86 21.57
CA LEU A 123 -7.09 -3.75 22.41
C LEU A 123 -5.65 -3.92 21.88
N MET A 124 -5.48 -4.01 20.56
CA MET A 124 -4.15 -4.11 19.94
C MET A 124 -3.35 -2.83 20.15
N ILE A 125 -3.96 -1.67 19.91
CA ILE A 125 -3.33 -0.36 20.14
C ILE A 125 -3.01 -0.19 21.62
N ARG A 126 -3.93 -0.50 22.52
CA ARG A 126 -3.70 -0.42 23.97
C ARG A 126 -2.51 -1.27 24.44
N ARG A 127 -2.34 -2.48 23.88
CA ARG A 127 -1.27 -3.42 24.22
C ARG A 127 0.05 -3.15 23.50
N SER A 128 0.11 -2.15 22.64
CA SER A 128 1.36 -1.72 21.99
C SER A 128 1.94 -0.55 22.75
N ASP A 129 3.25 -0.53 22.97
CA ASP A 129 3.94 0.58 23.65
C ASP A 129 4.10 1.75 22.68
N THR A 130 4.41 1.46 21.41
CA THR A 130 4.51 2.44 20.31
C THR A 130 3.60 2.01 19.16
N VAL A 131 2.93 3.00 18.55
CA VAL A 131 2.07 2.78 17.39
C VAL A 131 2.49 3.71 16.26
N ILE A 132 2.79 3.11 15.12
CA ILE A 132 3.05 3.79 13.86
C ILE A 132 1.82 3.72 12.98
N VAL A 133 1.55 4.78 12.25
CA VAL A 133 0.53 4.85 11.21
C VAL A 133 1.16 5.28 9.89
N ILE A 134 0.55 4.92 8.76
CA ILE A 134 1.18 5.07 7.44
C ILE A 134 0.85 6.38 6.73
N SER A 135 0.01 7.24 7.32
CA SER A 135 -0.34 8.57 6.81
C SER A 135 -0.95 9.43 7.93
N GLU A 136 -0.96 10.75 7.77
CA GLU A 136 -1.66 11.65 8.70
C GLU A 136 -3.17 11.39 8.66
N TYR A 137 -3.72 11.05 7.48
CA TYR A 137 -5.12 10.60 7.38
C TYR A 137 -5.41 9.41 8.30
N VAL A 138 -4.58 8.34 8.26
CA VAL A 138 -4.76 7.17 9.12
C VAL A 138 -4.57 7.55 10.59
N LYS A 139 -3.68 8.49 10.91
CA LYS A 139 -3.52 9.02 12.27
C LYS A 139 -4.82 9.65 12.76
N HIS A 140 -5.38 10.59 12.02
CA HIS A 140 -6.65 11.24 12.37
C HIS A 140 -7.81 10.24 12.44
N ASP A 141 -7.86 9.25 11.53
CA ASP A 141 -8.89 8.21 11.52
C ASP A 141 -8.80 7.33 12.79
N VAL A 142 -7.59 6.96 13.20
CA VAL A 142 -7.37 6.22 14.45
C VAL A 142 -7.74 7.08 15.67
N GLU A 143 -7.31 8.33 15.72
CA GLU A 143 -7.62 9.27 16.80
C GLU A 143 -9.12 9.51 16.95
N ALA A 144 -9.86 9.58 15.83
CA ALA A 144 -11.31 9.79 15.82
C ALA A 144 -12.12 8.57 16.27
N HIS A 145 -11.62 7.35 16.03
CA HIS A 145 -12.42 6.14 16.23
C HIS A 145 -11.92 5.22 17.35
N ILE A 146 -10.72 5.45 17.88
CA ILE A 146 -10.11 4.56 18.89
C ILE A 146 -9.63 5.35 20.10
N PRO A 147 -10.06 5.01 21.32
CA PRO A 147 -9.54 5.63 22.54
C PRO A 147 -8.03 5.33 22.71
N LEU A 148 -7.18 6.33 22.58
CA LEU A 148 -5.72 6.18 22.62
C LEU A 148 -5.12 6.16 24.03
N LEU A 149 -5.85 6.61 25.04
CA LEU A 149 -5.41 6.62 26.44
C LEU A 149 -4.02 7.28 26.63
N ASN A 150 -3.83 8.47 26.05
CA ASN A 150 -2.57 9.24 26.05
C ASN A 150 -1.42 8.65 25.21
N LYS A 151 -1.68 7.72 24.29
CA LYS A 151 -0.68 7.28 23.33
C LYS A 151 -0.56 8.26 22.17
N GLU A 152 0.67 8.60 21.84
CA GLU A 152 0.97 9.35 20.62
C GLU A 152 1.13 8.40 19.45
N LEU A 153 0.57 8.79 18.31
CA LEU A 153 0.75 8.11 17.04
C LEU A 153 1.86 8.80 16.26
N GLN A 154 2.81 8.04 15.75
CA GLN A 154 3.86 8.55 14.86
C GLN A 154 3.56 8.12 13.43
N VAL A 155 3.82 9.01 12.46
CA VAL A 155 3.63 8.71 11.04
C VAL A 155 4.96 8.28 10.42
N ILE A 156 4.96 7.10 9.78
CA ILE A 156 6.00 6.66 8.87
C ILE A 156 5.31 6.28 7.56
N TYR A 157 5.50 7.09 6.53
CA TYR A 157 4.92 6.85 5.22
C TYR A 157 5.49 5.58 4.59
N ASN A 158 4.65 4.83 3.86
CA ASN A 158 5.12 3.66 3.13
C ASN A 158 6.16 4.00 2.07
N GLY A 159 7.08 3.08 1.84
CA GLY A 159 7.96 3.12 0.69
C GLY A 159 7.24 2.71 -0.60
N ILE A 160 7.79 3.13 -1.71
CA ILE A 160 7.41 2.70 -3.06
C ILE A 160 8.64 2.07 -3.72
N SER A 161 8.44 0.97 -4.43
CA SER A 161 9.49 0.31 -5.20
C SER A 161 9.96 1.19 -6.36
N ASP A 162 11.20 0.98 -6.81
CA ASP A 162 11.76 1.65 -7.99
C ASP A 162 11.22 0.99 -9.26
N VAL A 163 9.89 1.09 -9.43
CA VAL A 163 9.14 0.43 -10.51
C VAL A 163 9.58 0.89 -11.90
N GLU A 164 10.08 2.10 -12.02
CA GLU A 164 10.58 2.67 -13.27
C GLU A 164 11.90 2.02 -13.76
N GLN A 165 12.56 1.27 -12.90
CA GLN A 165 13.79 0.52 -13.21
C GLN A 165 13.51 -0.95 -13.55
N GLN A 166 12.28 -1.40 -13.39
CA GLN A 166 11.90 -2.78 -13.66
C GLN A 166 11.68 -3.03 -15.16
N GLU A 167 11.77 -4.28 -15.55
CA GLU A 167 11.45 -4.72 -16.90
C GLU A 167 10.01 -4.35 -17.26
N GLN A 168 9.79 -3.99 -18.53
CA GLN A 168 8.49 -3.62 -19.06
C GLN A 168 8.09 -4.58 -20.16
N ARG A 169 6.92 -5.20 -20.02
CA ARG A 169 6.36 -6.10 -21.00
C ARG A 169 4.93 -5.67 -21.36
N LYS A 170 4.69 -5.42 -22.64
CA LYS A 170 3.36 -5.07 -23.14
C LYS A 170 2.38 -6.21 -22.89
N PRO A 171 1.27 -5.98 -22.17
CA PRO A 171 0.28 -7.02 -21.97
C PRO A 171 -0.50 -7.29 -23.25
N ALA A 172 -0.83 -8.56 -23.49
CA ALA A 172 -1.51 -8.99 -24.72
C ALA A 172 -2.85 -8.28 -24.96
N PHE A 173 -3.59 -7.95 -23.90
CA PHE A 173 -4.87 -7.24 -23.98
C PHE A 173 -4.75 -5.78 -24.42
N ALA A 174 -3.57 -5.16 -24.35
CA ALA A 174 -3.37 -3.80 -24.80
C ALA A 174 -3.55 -3.66 -26.32
N GLY A 175 -3.22 -4.73 -27.11
CA GLY A 175 -3.34 -4.70 -28.56
C GLY A 175 -2.52 -3.56 -29.18
N ASP A 176 -3.00 -2.98 -30.26
CA ASP A 176 -2.31 -1.88 -30.97
C ASP A 176 -2.82 -0.49 -30.55
N THR A 177 -3.38 -0.36 -29.33
CA THR A 177 -3.84 0.94 -28.86
C THR A 177 -2.70 1.74 -28.26
N ASP A 178 -2.61 3.00 -28.66
CA ASP A 178 -1.68 3.98 -28.11
C ASP A 178 -2.36 4.92 -27.10
N LYS A 179 -3.70 4.90 -27.03
CA LYS A 179 -4.48 5.80 -26.18
C LYS A 179 -5.31 5.01 -25.17
N PHE A 180 -4.89 5.05 -23.93
CA PHE A 180 -5.65 4.40 -22.87
C PHE A 180 -5.47 5.09 -21.52
N PHE A 181 -6.51 4.98 -20.72
CA PHE A 181 -6.49 5.26 -19.30
C PHE A 181 -6.31 4.00 -18.50
N LEU A 182 -5.63 4.15 -17.38
CA LEU A 182 -5.30 3.06 -16.48
C LEU A 182 -5.98 3.24 -15.12
N CYS A 183 -6.51 2.17 -14.57
CA CYS A 183 -6.87 2.07 -13.17
C CYS A 183 -6.27 0.79 -12.59
N ILE A 184 -5.55 0.88 -11.48
CA ILE A 184 -4.90 -0.27 -10.84
C ILE A 184 -5.37 -0.43 -9.41
N GLY A 185 -5.68 -1.67 -9.03
CA GLY A 185 -6.06 -2.08 -7.68
C GLY A 185 -7.15 -3.13 -7.67
N GLN A 186 -7.42 -3.67 -6.48
CA GLN A 186 -8.51 -4.64 -6.31
C GLN A 186 -9.85 -4.02 -6.72
N VAL A 187 -10.63 -4.74 -7.54
CA VAL A 187 -11.94 -4.29 -8.03
C VAL A 187 -12.97 -4.41 -6.90
N ARG A 188 -13.03 -3.39 -6.05
CA ARG A 188 -13.92 -3.32 -4.87
C ARG A 188 -14.69 -2.02 -4.85
N GLU A 189 -15.84 -2.01 -4.18
CA GLU A 189 -16.77 -0.88 -4.13
C GLU A 189 -16.12 0.42 -3.67
N LYS A 190 -15.24 0.36 -2.67
CA LYS A 190 -14.48 1.52 -2.18
C LYS A 190 -13.60 2.20 -3.23
N LYS A 191 -13.25 1.50 -4.31
CA LYS A 191 -12.46 2.05 -5.41
C LYS A 191 -13.29 2.92 -6.36
N ASN A 192 -14.62 2.93 -6.22
CA ASN A 192 -15.53 3.84 -6.92
C ASN A 192 -15.45 3.77 -8.46
N LEU A 193 -15.02 2.62 -9.00
CA LEU A 193 -14.70 2.43 -10.43
C LEU A 193 -15.91 2.59 -11.35
N HIS A 194 -17.12 2.39 -10.84
CA HIS A 194 -18.35 2.55 -11.60
C HIS A 194 -18.53 3.96 -12.15
N THR A 195 -17.88 4.97 -11.57
CA THR A 195 -17.92 6.37 -12.05
C THR A 195 -17.12 6.57 -13.33
N LEU A 196 -16.10 5.75 -13.57
CA LEU A 196 -15.25 5.83 -14.75
C LEU A 196 -15.96 5.36 -16.03
N ILE A 197 -16.84 4.35 -15.92
CA ILE A 197 -17.49 3.73 -17.08
C ILE A 197 -18.33 4.75 -17.86
N PRO A 198 -19.29 5.48 -17.24
CA PRO A 198 -20.07 6.45 -17.98
C PRO A 198 -19.25 7.69 -18.42
N MET A 199 -18.14 8.00 -17.76
CA MET A 199 -17.20 9.05 -18.18
C MET A 199 -16.58 8.74 -19.55
N MET A 200 -16.35 7.45 -19.85
CA MET A 200 -15.70 7.02 -21.10
C MET A 200 -16.46 7.40 -22.38
N LYS A 201 -17.74 7.76 -22.31
CA LYS A 201 -18.49 8.29 -23.48
C LYS A 201 -17.89 9.58 -24.05
N TYR A 202 -17.16 10.35 -23.22
CA TYR A 202 -16.49 11.59 -23.62
C TYR A 202 -15.09 11.35 -24.20
N PHE A 203 -14.62 10.09 -24.20
CA PHE A 203 -13.31 9.66 -24.70
C PHE A 203 -13.45 8.46 -25.67
N PRO A 204 -14.14 8.64 -26.82
CA PRO A 204 -14.46 7.53 -27.72
C PRO A 204 -13.23 6.87 -28.35
N GLN A 205 -12.09 7.58 -28.41
CA GLN A 205 -10.83 7.07 -28.96
C GLN A 205 -9.93 6.36 -27.94
N HIS A 206 -10.32 6.36 -26.65
CA HIS A 206 -9.52 5.80 -25.58
C HIS A 206 -10.06 4.46 -25.11
N LYS A 207 -9.15 3.57 -24.74
CA LYS A 207 -9.48 2.39 -23.93
C LYS A 207 -9.38 2.74 -22.43
N LEU A 208 -10.06 1.97 -21.61
CA LEU A 208 -9.93 1.99 -20.16
C LEU A 208 -9.53 0.59 -19.69
N PHE A 209 -8.36 0.47 -19.10
CA PHE A 209 -7.90 -0.77 -18.48
C PHE A 209 -8.07 -0.68 -16.96
N ILE A 210 -8.91 -1.56 -16.41
CA ILE A 210 -9.13 -1.73 -14.97
C ILE A 210 -8.41 -3.02 -14.57
N CYS A 211 -7.21 -2.87 -14.01
CA CYS A 211 -6.29 -3.96 -13.70
C CYS A 211 -6.31 -4.27 -12.19
N GLY A 212 -6.47 -5.54 -11.86
CA GLY A 212 -6.42 -6.02 -10.48
C GLY A 212 -7.39 -7.16 -10.22
N ALA A 213 -7.28 -7.78 -9.04
CA ALA A 213 -8.15 -8.87 -8.66
C ALA A 213 -9.63 -8.46 -8.71
N ASN A 214 -10.45 -9.23 -9.39
CA ASN A 214 -11.84 -8.89 -9.74
C ASN A 214 -12.85 -10.03 -9.42
N HIS A 215 -12.54 -10.82 -8.39
CA HIS A 215 -13.39 -11.95 -7.96
C HIS A 215 -14.52 -11.57 -7.00
N TRP A 216 -14.73 -10.28 -6.74
CA TRP A 216 -15.83 -9.77 -5.92
C TRP A 216 -17.05 -9.42 -6.78
N SER A 217 -18.24 -9.47 -6.19
CA SER A 217 -19.52 -9.14 -6.84
C SER A 217 -19.55 -7.76 -7.49
N TYR A 218 -18.78 -6.82 -6.97
CA TYR A 218 -18.64 -5.49 -7.58
C TYR A 218 -18.09 -5.52 -9.02
N ALA A 219 -17.27 -6.50 -9.35
CA ALA A 219 -16.80 -6.68 -10.72
C ALA A 219 -17.97 -7.02 -11.69
N ASP A 220 -18.96 -7.77 -11.24
CA ASP A 220 -20.17 -8.08 -12.03
C ASP A 220 -21.04 -6.83 -12.21
N THR A 221 -21.14 -6.00 -11.18
CA THR A 221 -21.78 -4.68 -11.29
C THR A 221 -21.10 -3.82 -12.36
N LEU A 222 -19.75 -3.78 -12.39
CA LEU A 222 -19.03 -3.03 -13.42
C LEU A 222 -19.26 -3.61 -14.83
N ARG A 223 -19.21 -4.93 -14.98
CA ARG A 223 -19.49 -5.60 -16.27
C ARG A 223 -20.90 -5.28 -16.79
N ALA A 224 -21.89 -5.20 -15.89
CA ALA A 224 -23.26 -4.86 -16.25
C ALA A 224 -23.41 -3.39 -16.69
N LEU A 225 -22.57 -2.49 -16.20
CA LEU A 225 -22.56 -1.08 -16.62
C LEU A 225 -21.89 -0.83 -17.97
N ILE A 226 -21.05 -1.76 -18.44
CA ILE A 226 -20.36 -1.63 -19.73
C ILE A 226 -21.33 -1.99 -20.84
N ALA A 227 -21.68 -1.00 -21.68
CA ALA A 227 -22.52 -1.22 -22.85
C ALA A 227 -21.87 -2.24 -23.81
N PRO A 228 -22.65 -3.05 -24.55
CA PRO A 228 -22.11 -4.03 -25.49
C PRO A 228 -21.10 -3.44 -26.49
N ALA A 229 -21.33 -2.23 -26.98
CA ALA A 229 -20.43 -1.52 -27.89
C ALA A 229 -19.11 -1.09 -27.27
N ASP A 230 -19.03 -1.02 -25.95
CA ASP A 230 -17.85 -0.56 -25.21
C ASP A 230 -16.97 -1.72 -24.66
N ARG A 231 -17.39 -2.96 -24.83
CA ARG A 231 -16.71 -4.13 -24.23
C ARG A 231 -15.29 -4.37 -24.75
N GLU A 232 -14.99 -3.90 -25.96
CA GLU A 232 -13.65 -3.99 -26.55
C GLU A 232 -12.71 -2.88 -26.08
N ARG A 233 -13.26 -1.78 -25.54
CA ARG A 233 -12.48 -0.62 -25.09
C ARG A 233 -12.46 -0.42 -23.57
N ILE A 234 -13.38 -1.01 -22.81
CA ILE A 234 -13.40 -0.96 -21.34
C ILE A 234 -13.18 -2.36 -20.82
N LEU A 235 -11.97 -2.65 -20.34
CA LEU A 235 -11.53 -3.98 -19.99
C LEU A 235 -11.26 -4.12 -18.49
N LEU A 236 -11.91 -5.11 -17.85
CA LEU A 236 -11.55 -5.60 -16.53
C LEU A 236 -10.57 -6.76 -16.72
N THR A 237 -9.28 -6.49 -16.66
CA THR A 237 -8.22 -7.42 -17.07
C THR A 237 -7.96 -8.55 -16.06
N GLY A 238 -8.40 -8.37 -14.80
CA GLY A 238 -7.94 -9.22 -13.71
C GLY A 238 -6.53 -8.83 -13.25
N LYS A 239 -5.85 -9.76 -12.58
CA LYS A 239 -4.48 -9.56 -12.14
C LYS A 239 -3.54 -9.50 -13.33
N ILE A 240 -2.53 -8.64 -13.23
CA ILE A 240 -1.46 -8.48 -14.20
C ILE A 240 -0.11 -8.76 -13.52
N ALA A 241 0.91 -9.07 -14.29
CA ALA A 241 2.27 -9.24 -13.81
C ALA A 241 2.93 -7.87 -13.52
N ASP A 242 3.99 -7.84 -12.74
CA ASP A 242 4.65 -6.58 -12.35
C ASP A 242 5.32 -5.90 -13.56
N ASP A 243 5.91 -6.65 -14.48
CA ASP A 243 6.46 -6.15 -15.74
C ASP A 243 5.36 -5.54 -16.66
N GLU A 244 4.17 -6.14 -16.67
CA GLU A 244 3.01 -5.59 -17.39
C GLU A 244 2.47 -4.32 -16.72
N LYS A 245 2.46 -4.30 -15.37
CA LYS A 245 2.09 -3.12 -14.58
C LYS A 245 3.01 -1.93 -14.92
N CYS A 246 4.32 -2.17 -14.96
CA CYS A 246 5.31 -1.14 -15.31
C CYS A 246 5.11 -0.60 -16.72
N TRP A 247 4.86 -1.49 -17.70
CA TRP A 247 4.54 -1.08 -19.06
C TRP A 247 3.29 -0.22 -19.15
N LEU A 248 2.23 -0.62 -18.42
CA LEU A 248 0.97 0.13 -18.41
C LEU A 248 1.14 1.54 -17.82
N TYR A 249 1.89 1.68 -16.73
CA TYR A 249 2.20 3.02 -16.20
C TYR A 249 3.01 3.85 -17.19
N ALA A 250 4.01 3.26 -17.84
CA ALA A 250 4.86 3.96 -18.79
C ALA A 250 4.11 4.46 -20.04
N HIS A 251 3.03 3.79 -20.45
CA HIS A 251 2.33 4.06 -21.70
C HIS A 251 0.91 4.64 -21.53
N ALA A 252 0.32 4.58 -20.34
CA ALA A 252 -0.99 5.17 -20.10
C ALA A 252 -0.96 6.70 -20.27
N GLU A 253 -1.96 7.29 -20.88
CA GLU A 253 -2.12 8.75 -20.90
C GLU A 253 -2.34 9.30 -19.49
N ALA A 254 -3.10 8.55 -18.66
CA ALA A 254 -3.31 8.89 -17.27
C ALA A 254 -3.66 7.67 -16.41
N LEU A 255 -3.33 7.77 -15.14
CA LEU A 255 -3.93 6.94 -14.09
C LEU A 255 -5.22 7.64 -13.60
N LEU A 256 -6.32 6.88 -13.58
CA LEU A 256 -7.61 7.32 -13.04
C LEU A 256 -7.86 6.61 -11.71
N PHE A 257 -7.86 7.36 -10.60
CA PHE A 257 -7.91 6.80 -9.25
C PHE A 257 -9.04 7.42 -8.40
N PRO A 258 -10.32 7.06 -8.68
CA PRO A 258 -11.50 7.66 -8.02
C PRO A 258 -11.80 7.08 -6.64
N SER A 259 -10.84 6.41 -6.00
CA SER A 259 -11.03 5.67 -4.75
C SER A 259 -11.56 6.55 -3.63
N ARG A 260 -12.52 6.02 -2.85
CA ARG A 260 -13.08 6.70 -1.68
C ARG A 260 -12.36 6.36 -0.39
N LEU A 261 -11.63 5.25 -0.36
CA LEU A 261 -11.05 4.76 0.89
C LEU A 261 -9.71 4.08 0.63
N GLU A 262 -8.65 4.74 1.05
CA GLU A 262 -7.25 4.28 0.99
C GLU A 262 -6.54 4.55 2.32
N GLY A 263 -5.59 3.69 2.66
CA GLY A 263 -4.66 3.96 3.75
C GLY A 263 -3.44 4.77 3.29
N PHE A 264 -3.03 4.61 1.99
CA PHE A 264 -1.87 5.31 1.44
C PHE A 264 -2.04 5.67 -0.06
N GLY A 265 -2.31 4.69 -0.93
CA GLY A 265 -2.46 4.96 -2.35
C GLY A 265 -1.18 4.72 -3.16
N ILE A 266 -0.52 3.60 -2.95
CA ILE A 266 0.69 3.19 -3.69
C ILE A 266 0.58 3.44 -5.21
N PRO A 267 -0.51 3.07 -5.92
CA PRO A 267 -0.61 3.22 -7.38
C PRO A 267 -0.45 4.65 -7.89
N VAL A 268 -0.84 5.66 -7.12
CA VAL A 268 -0.71 7.06 -7.56
C VAL A 268 0.75 7.50 -7.58
N LEU A 269 1.54 7.08 -6.60
CA LEU A 269 2.96 7.36 -6.53
C LEU A 269 3.74 6.54 -7.56
N GLU A 270 3.35 5.27 -7.81
CA GLU A 270 3.94 4.46 -8.89
C GLU A 270 3.72 5.13 -10.25
N ALA A 271 2.51 5.60 -10.56
CA ALA A 271 2.24 6.30 -11.81
C ALA A 271 3.10 7.58 -11.97
N MET A 272 3.29 8.33 -10.89
CA MET A 272 4.16 9.51 -10.88
C MET A 272 5.62 9.17 -11.18
N ARG A 273 6.13 8.00 -10.78
CA ARG A 273 7.49 7.53 -11.13
C ARG A 273 7.70 7.47 -12.64
N PHE A 274 6.67 7.13 -13.40
CA PHE A 274 6.71 7.10 -14.86
C PHE A 274 6.37 8.45 -15.53
N GLY A 275 6.08 9.49 -14.74
CA GLY A 275 5.59 10.77 -15.27
C GLY A 275 4.19 10.68 -15.86
N THR A 276 3.43 9.67 -15.49
CA THR A 276 2.04 9.49 -15.93
C THR A 276 1.14 10.45 -15.19
N LYS A 277 0.26 11.15 -15.92
CA LYS A 277 -0.72 12.07 -15.32
C LYS A 277 -1.62 11.30 -14.35
N VAL A 278 -1.83 11.86 -13.16
CA VAL A 278 -2.70 11.27 -12.15
C VAL A 278 -3.95 12.12 -11.99
N PHE A 279 -5.11 11.46 -12.08
CA PHE A 279 -6.40 12.00 -11.68
C PHE A 279 -6.89 11.23 -10.46
N SER A 280 -7.16 11.93 -9.37
CA SER A 280 -7.45 11.33 -8.08
C SER A 280 -8.71 11.88 -7.44
N SER A 281 -9.27 11.13 -6.51
CA SER A 281 -10.29 11.64 -5.61
C SER A 281 -9.68 12.55 -4.54
N ARG A 282 -10.52 13.33 -3.87
CA ARG A 282 -10.15 14.09 -2.66
C ARG A 282 -10.44 13.32 -1.35
N TYR A 283 -10.69 12.02 -1.43
CA TYR A 283 -11.02 11.22 -0.25
C TYR A 283 -9.79 10.61 0.40
N SER A 284 -9.92 10.33 1.70
CA SER A 284 -8.93 9.64 2.51
C SER A 284 -7.53 10.30 2.46
N CYS A 285 -6.48 9.50 2.41
CA CYS A 285 -5.10 9.98 2.33
C CYS A 285 -4.68 10.52 0.96
N LEU A 286 -5.53 10.44 -0.08
CA LEU A 286 -5.11 10.77 -1.44
C LEU A 286 -4.67 12.24 -1.63
N PRO A 287 -5.36 13.25 -1.07
CA PRO A 287 -4.86 14.63 -1.14
C PRO A 287 -3.51 14.83 -0.45
N GLU A 288 -3.27 14.13 0.66
CA GLU A 288 -2.01 14.15 1.39
C GLU A 288 -0.88 13.53 0.55
N VAL A 289 -1.13 12.33 -0.01
CA VAL A 289 -0.12 11.54 -0.73
C VAL A 289 0.15 12.07 -2.13
N CYS A 290 -0.86 12.56 -2.83
CA CYS A 290 -0.67 13.11 -4.18
C CYS A 290 -0.23 14.59 -4.16
N ALA A 291 -0.48 15.31 -3.07
CA ALA A 291 -0.20 16.75 -2.92
C ALA A 291 -0.71 17.56 -4.14
N CYS A 292 0.13 18.41 -4.73
CA CYS A 292 -0.19 19.20 -5.91
C CYS A 292 0.10 18.46 -7.24
N HIS A 293 0.54 17.19 -7.21
CA HIS A 293 0.97 16.43 -8.38
C HIS A 293 -0.15 15.62 -9.05
N ALA A 294 -1.39 15.72 -8.54
CA ALA A 294 -2.57 15.13 -9.16
C ALA A 294 -3.62 16.20 -9.49
N SER A 295 -4.44 15.94 -10.50
CA SER A 295 -5.70 16.66 -10.70
C SER A 295 -6.82 15.93 -9.95
N TYR A 296 -7.71 16.69 -9.32
CA TYR A 296 -8.72 16.12 -8.44
C TYR A 296 -10.12 16.33 -8.95
N TRP A 297 -10.98 15.33 -8.76
CA TRP A 297 -12.40 15.46 -9.00
C TRP A 297 -13.13 15.99 -7.77
N ASP A 298 -13.89 17.06 -7.94
CA ASP A 298 -14.82 17.59 -6.94
C ASP A 298 -16.24 17.02 -7.14
N SER A 299 -16.53 16.51 -8.36
CA SER A 299 -17.78 15.87 -8.73
C SER A 299 -17.52 14.57 -9.48
N TYR A 300 -18.37 13.57 -9.25
CA TYR A 300 -18.35 12.28 -9.95
C TYR A 300 -19.42 12.20 -11.05
N ALA A 301 -20.05 13.30 -11.41
CA ALA A 301 -20.85 13.38 -12.62
C ALA A 301 -19.94 13.13 -13.85
N PRO A 302 -20.32 12.23 -14.78
CA PRO A 302 -19.47 11.82 -15.88
C PRO A 302 -18.90 12.97 -16.72
N GLU A 303 -19.70 13.99 -16.95
CA GLU A 303 -19.29 15.19 -17.69
C GLU A 303 -18.25 16.02 -16.94
N ALA A 304 -18.49 16.27 -15.65
CA ALA A 304 -17.55 17.00 -14.80
C ALA A 304 -16.22 16.26 -14.67
N MET A 305 -16.27 14.92 -14.47
CA MET A 305 -15.06 14.11 -14.46
C MET A 305 -14.28 14.20 -15.77
N ALA A 306 -14.98 14.11 -16.92
CA ALA A 306 -14.37 14.19 -18.24
C ALA A 306 -13.74 15.56 -18.48
N GLN A 307 -14.37 16.64 -18.02
CA GLN A 307 -13.83 17.99 -18.16
C GLN A 307 -12.48 18.13 -17.42
N VAL A 308 -12.41 17.68 -16.17
CA VAL A 308 -11.15 17.69 -15.39
C VAL A 308 -10.05 16.89 -16.09
N VAL A 309 -10.40 15.72 -16.68
CA VAL A 309 -9.43 14.89 -17.41
C VAL A 309 -8.94 15.60 -18.68
N LYS A 310 -9.84 16.21 -19.47
CA LYS A 310 -9.48 16.95 -20.69
C LYS A 310 -8.55 18.13 -20.38
N GLU A 311 -8.90 18.93 -19.39
CA GLU A 311 -8.11 20.09 -18.97
C GLU A 311 -6.73 19.68 -18.47
N GLY A 312 -6.67 18.65 -17.60
CA GLY A 312 -5.42 18.15 -17.05
C GLY A 312 -4.50 17.49 -18.09
N LEU A 313 -5.05 16.88 -19.15
CA LEU A 313 -4.25 16.33 -20.25
C LEU A 313 -3.79 17.42 -21.24
N ALA A 314 -4.58 18.46 -21.46
CA ALA A 314 -4.23 19.54 -22.39
C ALA A 314 -2.95 20.29 -21.97
N SER A 315 -2.68 20.40 -20.67
CA SER A 315 -1.50 21.07 -20.11
C SER A 315 -0.36 20.10 -19.78
N TRP A 316 -0.58 18.76 -19.87
CA TRP A 316 0.37 17.77 -19.42
C TRP A 316 1.30 17.29 -20.54
N SER A 317 2.59 17.28 -20.24
CA SER A 317 3.60 16.57 -21.02
C SER A 317 4.34 15.62 -20.10
N ARG A 318 4.48 14.37 -20.51
CA ARG A 318 5.24 13.34 -19.75
C ARG A 318 6.71 13.74 -19.53
N ASP A 319 7.28 14.49 -20.45
CA ASP A 319 8.66 15.00 -20.38
C ASP A 319 8.71 16.46 -19.92
N GLY A 320 7.57 17.01 -19.48
CA GLY A 320 7.48 18.37 -18.98
C GLY A 320 7.90 18.54 -17.54
N ALA A 321 8.07 19.79 -17.11
CA ALA A 321 8.52 20.14 -15.77
C ALA A 321 7.58 19.64 -14.66
N GLU A 322 6.26 19.64 -14.90
CA GLU A 322 5.29 19.11 -13.91
C GLU A 322 5.44 17.60 -13.70
N ALA A 323 5.68 16.84 -14.78
CA ALA A 323 5.91 15.41 -14.71
C ALA A 323 7.23 15.09 -13.99
N GLU A 324 8.29 15.86 -14.23
CA GLU A 324 9.56 15.69 -13.51
C GLU A 324 9.45 16.06 -12.05
N ALA A 325 8.70 17.10 -11.71
CA ALA A 325 8.38 17.44 -10.33
C ALA A 325 7.62 16.30 -9.63
N ALA A 326 6.64 15.67 -10.30
CA ALA A 326 5.89 14.53 -9.79
C ALA A 326 6.80 13.29 -9.60
N ARG A 327 7.73 13.00 -10.54
CA ARG A 327 8.74 11.94 -10.38
C ARG A 327 9.63 12.20 -9.16
N THR A 328 10.18 13.40 -9.05
CA THR A 328 11.05 13.79 -7.93
C THR A 328 10.31 13.67 -6.60
N TYR A 329 9.08 14.17 -6.54
CA TYR A 329 8.24 14.05 -5.35
C TYR A 329 7.99 12.59 -4.98
N SER A 330 7.56 11.75 -5.93
CA SER A 330 7.27 10.34 -5.65
C SER A 330 8.50 9.55 -5.19
N ARG A 331 9.71 9.92 -5.65
CA ARG A 331 10.98 9.33 -5.20
C ARG A 331 11.33 9.61 -3.74
N THR A 332 10.70 10.60 -3.11
CA THR A 332 10.85 10.82 -1.66
C THR A 332 10.21 9.70 -0.84
N PHE A 333 9.27 8.94 -1.42
CA PHE A 333 8.63 7.77 -0.83
C PHE A 333 9.34 6.51 -1.29
N ASN A 334 10.52 6.21 -0.75
CA ASN A 334 11.28 5.01 -1.12
C ASN A 334 11.49 4.10 0.09
N TYR A 335 11.74 2.82 -0.18
CA TYR A 335 11.93 1.83 0.88
C TYR A 335 13.26 1.97 1.64
N ASP A 336 14.27 2.63 1.09
CA ASP A 336 15.51 2.87 1.81
C ASP A 336 15.25 3.85 2.96
N ARG A 337 14.61 4.98 2.68
CA ARG A 337 14.16 5.94 3.72
C ARG A 337 13.19 5.30 4.72
N TYR A 338 12.24 4.48 4.24
CA TYR A 338 11.33 3.72 5.10
C TYR A 338 12.11 2.83 6.07
N THR A 339 13.09 2.09 5.56
CA THR A 339 13.95 1.21 6.36
C THR A 339 14.77 1.98 7.37
N GLU A 340 15.40 3.10 6.97
CA GLU A 340 16.18 3.98 7.85
C GLU A 340 15.33 4.53 9.00
N GLN A 341 14.10 4.95 8.73
CA GLN A 341 13.19 5.44 9.75
C GLN A 341 12.85 4.36 10.79
N TYR A 342 12.58 3.12 10.36
CA TYR A 342 12.33 2.01 11.29
C TYR A 342 13.58 1.58 12.03
N VAL A 343 14.75 1.54 11.41
CA VAL A 343 16.01 1.24 12.09
C VAL A 343 16.32 2.27 13.17
N SER A 344 16.16 3.56 12.86
CA SER A 344 16.31 4.64 13.83
C SER A 344 15.33 4.49 15.01
N LEU A 345 14.08 4.12 14.70
CA LEU A 345 13.07 3.86 15.72
C LEU A 345 13.42 2.65 16.58
N TYR A 346 13.93 1.55 16.00
CA TYR A 346 14.36 0.37 16.75
C TYR A 346 15.48 0.71 17.74
N HIS A 347 16.49 1.48 17.31
CA HIS A 347 17.55 1.96 18.20
C HIS A 347 16.99 2.76 19.38
N LYS A 348 16.09 3.72 19.09
CA LYS A 348 15.45 4.54 20.13
C LYS A 348 14.69 3.67 21.13
N LEU A 349 13.80 2.82 20.67
CA LEU A 349 12.91 2.01 21.51
C LEU A 349 13.66 0.94 22.31
N THR A 350 14.77 0.42 21.80
CA THR A 350 15.58 -0.58 22.52
C THR A 350 16.59 0.07 23.49
N ALA A 351 16.96 1.34 23.30
CA ALA A 351 17.76 2.10 24.26
C ALA A 351 16.98 2.40 25.55
N ASP A 352 15.68 2.72 25.39
CA ASP A 352 14.78 3.07 26.50
C ASP A 352 14.25 1.84 27.27
N SER A 353 14.45 0.63 26.75
CA SER A 353 14.03 -0.64 27.36
C SER A 353 14.98 -1.05 28.51
N ARG A 354 14.74 -0.56 29.74
CA ARG A 354 15.36 -1.01 30.98
C ARG A 354 14.33 -1.26 32.07
#